data_01d86ceff87e88656dded5e8822c45bf
#
_entry.id   01d86ceff87e88656dded5e8822c45bf
#
_cell.length_a   1.000
_cell.length_b   1.000
_cell.length_c   1.000
_cell.angle_alpha   90.00
_cell.angle_beta   90.00
_cell.angle_gamma   90.00
#
_symmetry.space_group_name_H-M   'P 1'
#
loop_
_entity.id
_entity.type
_entity.pdbx_description
1 polymer ?
#
loop_
_entity_poly.entity_id
_entity_poly.type
_entity_poly.pdbx_seq_one_letter_code
_entity_poly.pdbx_strand_id
1 'polypeptide(L)'
;NGGPSQFETFDMKVGRPNGGPFRPIATKLPGVQICELLPKISQQMDKLPVIRSMHTSQIDHPGGIHLMHTGYSEAANVRFPEMGAILAKYLGREGGDLPSFVKISSQGNSGAGFLGPRYQPFSLGPDGDLPTFSRSSLDATAEARRSELRNFLEDQLAQTQQAELARIHRESFQAARRLQNALDAFETENEWEKSRELYGDTRFGRRCMLARQLIERGVPFVEVGQSGYDTHADNFTGHKGLVPACDHAWAGLLVDLEQRGLLDNTLVVWMGEI
;
A
#
# COMPACT_ATOMS: atom_id res chain seq x y z
N ASN A 1 -2.55 12.28 -5.65
CA ASN A 1 -3.74 12.35 -6.49
C ASN A 1 -3.34 12.06 -7.93
N GLY A 2 -4.28 11.52 -8.70
CA GLY A 2 -4.13 11.13 -10.08
C GLY A 2 -3.39 9.80 -10.25
N GLY A 3 -3.87 8.99 -11.18
CA GLY A 3 -3.16 7.81 -11.66
C GLY A 3 -2.21 8.15 -12.81
N PRO A 4 -1.21 7.31 -13.06
CA PRO A 4 -0.34 7.49 -14.23
C PRO A 4 -1.15 7.32 -15.51
N SER A 5 -0.95 8.24 -16.46
CA SER A 5 -1.62 8.17 -17.75
C SER A 5 -1.29 6.89 -18.50
N GLN A 6 -2.30 6.23 -19.01
CA GLN A 6 -2.13 5.02 -19.82
C GLN A 6 -1.32 5.26 -21.09
N PHE A 7 -1.36 6.47 -21.63
CA PHE A 7 -0.64 6.83 -22.87
C PHE A 7 0.87 6.87 -22.65
N GLU A 8 1.30 7.28 -21.49
CA GLU A 8 2.71 7.35 -21.09
C GLU A 8 3.19 6.08 -20.38
N THR A 9 2.36 5.02 -20.33
CA THR A 9 2.69 3.74 -19.68
C THR A 9 2.40 2.54 -20.58
N PHE A 10 1.24 1.88 -20.44
CA PHE A 10 0.98 0.56 -21.05
C PHE A 10 0.09 0.58 -22.28
N ASP A 11 -0.66 1.66 -22.57
CA ASP A 11 -1.59 1.74 -23.68
C ASP A 11 -1.33 2.97 -24.54
N MET A 12 -0.13 3.05 -25.10
CA MET A 12 0.29 4.13 -25.98
C MET A 12 -0.58 4.19 -27.23
N LYS A 13 -1.05 5.37 -27.56
CA LYS A 13 -1.84 5.63 -28.79
C LYS A 13 -0.91 6.18 -29.89
N VAL A 14 0.09 5.41 -30.26
CA VAL A 14 1.10 5.79 -31.26
C VAL A 14 0.44 6.25 -32.55
N GLY A 15 0.84 7.43 -33.07
CA GLY A 15 0.29 8.01 -34.26
C GLY A 15 -1.11 8.63 -34.14
N ARG A 16 -1.67 8.70 -32.95
CA ARG A 16 -2.93 9.41 -32.67
C ARG A 16 -2.63 10.84 -32.20
N PRO A 17 -3.55 11.81 -32.44
CA PRO A 17 -3.35 13.20 -32.01
C PRO A 17 -3.07 13.38 -30.50
N ASN A 18 -3.61 12.50 -29.68
CA ASN A 18 -3.46 12.50 -28.22
C ASN A 18 -2.46 11.45 -27.69
N GLY A 19 -1.64 10.84 -28.58
CA GLY A 19 -0.76 9.73 -28.23
C GLY A 19 0.53 10.09 -27.49
N GLY A 20 0.78 11.38 -27.25
CA GLY A 20 1.98 11.85 -26.56
C GLY A 20 3.28 11.73 -27.38
N PRO A 21 4.41 12.28 -26.87
CA PRO A 21 5.68 12.36 -27.59
C PRO A 21 6.59 11.14 -27.38
N PHE A 22 6.26 10.23 -26.44
CA PHE A 22 7.11 9.11 -26.09
C PHE A 22 7.07 8.00 -27.13
N ARG A 23 8.13 7.20 -27.18
CA ARG A 23 8.29 6.10 -28.13
C ARG A 23 7.90 4.78 -27.51
N PRO A 24 7.32 3.86 -28.30
CA PRO A 24 7.14 2.48 -27.87
C PRO A 24 8.48 1.75 -27.85
N ILE A 25 8.69 0.94 -26.83
CA ILE A 25 9.81 0.00 -26.73
C ILE A 25 9.29 -1.45 -26.70
N ALA A 26 10.07 -2.36 -27.24
CA ALA A 26 9.80 -3.79 -27.17
C ALA A 26 9.88 -4.28 -25.73
N THR A 27 9.07 -5.28 -25.42
CA THR A 27 9.10 -5.96 -24.13
C THR A 27 9.65 -7.38 -24.27
N LYS A 28 9.82 -8.06 -23.14
CA LYS A 28 10.18 -9.50 -23.11
C LYS A 28 9.12 -10.37 -23.80
N LEU A 29 7.88 -9.91 -23.91
CA LEU A 29 6.82 -10.59 -24.68
C LEU A 29 6.84 -10.17 -26.13
N PRO A 30 7.02 -11.09 -27.10
CA PRO A 30 7.00 -10.77 -28.51
C PRO A 30 5.70 -10.07 -28.93
N GLY A 31 5.82 -8.99 -29.68
CA GLY A 31 4.68 -8.22 -30.20
C GLY A 31 4.03 -7.26 -29.20
N VAL A 32 4.45 -7.27 -27.94
CA VAL A 32 3.97 -6.33 -26.91
C VAL A 32 4.94 -5.18 -26.77
N GLN A 33 4.42 -3.97 -26.83
CA GLN A 33 5.18 -2.73 -26.65
C GLN A 33 4.57 -1.89 -25.53
N ILE A 34 5.42 -1.17 -24.79
CA ILE A 34 5.04 -0.21 -23.76
C ILE A 34 5.86 1.08 -23.92
N CYS A 35 5.58 2.09 -23.11
CA CYS A 35 6.28 3.36 -23.17
C CYS A 35 7.78 3.23 -22.81
N GLU A 36 8.62 4.00 -23.51
CA GLU A 36 10.06 4.08 -23.23
C GLU A 36 10.43 4.54 -21.81
N LEU A 37 9.48 5.09 -21.07
CA LEU A 37 9.65 5.46 -19.66
C LEU A 37 9.67 4.25 -18.72
N LEU A 38 9.36 3.03 -19.23
CA LEU A 38 9.29 1.78 -18.45
C LEU A 38 10.30 0.71 -18.95
N PRO A 39 11.61 1.04 -19.11
CA PRO A 39 12.57 0.11 -19.71
C PRO A 39 12.85 -1.11 -18.82
N LYS A 40 12.77 -1.00 -17.50
CA LYS A 40 13.01 -2.13 -16.57
C LYS A 40 11.79 -3.03 -16.47
N ILE A 41 10.58 -2.47 -16.39
CA ILE A 41 9.33 -3.22 -16.44
C ILE A 41 9.17 -3.93 -17.78
N SER A 42 9.64 -3.36 -18.89
CA SER A 42 9.61 -4.05 -20.18
C SER A 42 10.28 -5.42 -20.16
N GLN A 43 11.29 -5.60 -19.29
CA GLN A 43 11.99 -6.87 -19.08
C GLN A 43 11.28 -7.84 -18.09
N GLN A 44 10.23 -7.38 -17.45
CA GLN A 44 9.41 -8.17 -16.50
C GLN A 44 8.01 -8.47 -17.06
N MET A 45 7.72 -8.08 -18.29
CA MET A 45 6.37 -8.17 -18.88
C MET A 45 5.84 -9.60 -19.03
N ASP A 46 6.69 -10.59 -19.03
CA ASP A 46 6.30 -12.00 -19.00
C ASP A 46 5.61 -12.43 -17.68
N LYS A 47 5.75 -11.62 -16.63
CA LYS A 47 5.15 -11.82 -15.31
C LYS A 47 3.89 -10.96 -15.08
N LEU A 48 3.59 -10.05 -15.99
CA LEU A 48 2.61 -8.98 -15.77
C LEU A 48 1.46 -9.04 -16.78
N PRO A 49 0.27 -9.51 -16.39
CA PRO A 49 -0.93 -9.28 -17.18
C PRO A 49 -1.34 -7.80 -17.12
N VAL A 50 -1.68 -7.23 -18.26
CA VAL A 50 -2.14 -5.84 -18.37
C VAL A 50 -3.60 -5.79 -18.79
N ILE A 51 -4.44 -5.20 -17.96
CA ILE A 51 -5.86 -4.97 -18.25
C ILE A 51 -6.02 -3.54 -18.79
N ARG A 52 -6.25 -3.40 -20.10
CA ARG A 52 -6.39 -2.09 -20.79
C ARG A 52 -7.83 -1.63 -20.93
N SER A 53 -8.79 -2.46 -20.54
CA SER A 53 -10.23 -2.21 -20.70
C SER A 53 -10.92 -1.69 -19.43
N MET A 54 -10.17 -1.38 -18.40
CA MET A 54 -10.73 -0.79 -17.18
C MET A 54 -11.29 0.60 -17.47
N HIS A 55 -12.49 0.86 -17.01
CA HIS A 55 -13.16 2.16 -17.08
C HIS A 55 -14.12 2.33 -15.91
N THR A 56 -14.44 3.55 -15.59
CA THR A 56 -15.37 3.90 -14.52
C THR A 56 -16.21 5.10 -14.92
N SER A 57 -17.35 5.28 -14.24
CA SER A 57 -18.17 6.49 -14.33
C SER A 57 -17.79 7.59 -13.35
N GLN A 58 -16.77 7.37 -12.52
CA GLN A 58 -16.28 8.39 -11.61
C GLN A 58 -15.56 9.50 -12.39
N ILE A 59 -15.84 10.74 -12.03
CA ILE A 59 -15.35 11.93 -12.74
C ILE A 59 -14.45 12.82 -11.87
N ASP A 60 -14.21 12.41 -10.63
CA ASP A 60 -13.36 13.10 -9.67
C ASP A 60 -12.43 12.14 -8.92
N HIS A 61 -11.34 12.68 -8.37
CA HIS A 61 -10.35 11.89 -7.65
C HIS A 61 -10.90 11.22 -6.37
N PRO A 62 -11.68 11.87 -5.50
CA PRO A 62 -12.22 11.21 -4.32
C PRO A 62 -13.07 9.99 -4.65
N GLY A 63 -13.99 10.11 -5.61
CA GLY A 63 -14.83 9.00 -6.08
C GLY A 63 -14.02 7.90 -6.75
N GLY A 64 -13.05 8.26 -7.59
CA GLY A 64 -12.12 7.32 -8.24
C GLY A 64 -11.28 6.55 -7.21
N ILE A 65 -10.66 7.23 -6.26
CA ILE A 65 -9.89 6.63 -5.16
C ILE A 65 -10.78 5.67 -4.34
N HIS A 66 -11.98 6.12 -3.97
CA HIS A 66 -12.91 5.29 -3.20
C HIS A 66 -13.27 4.01 -3.95
N LEU A 67 -13.64 4.14 -5.24
CA LEU A 67 -14.00 3.00 -6.08
C LEU A 67 -12.83 2.02 -6.24
N MET A 68 -11.61 2.52 -6.49
CA MET A 68 -10.41 1.68 -6.64
C MET A 68 -10.08 0.88 -5.38
N HIS A 69 -10.28 1.47 -4.20
CA HIS A 69 -9.95 0.81 -2.94
C HIS A 69 -11.06 -0.13 -2.44
N THR A 70 -12.33 0.15 -2.77
CA THR A 70 -13.48 -0.57 -2.21
C THR A 70 -14.24 -1.44 -3.21
N GLY A 71 -14.13 -1.14 -4.51
CA GLY A 71 -14.93 -1.75 -5.56
C GLY A 71 -16.39 -1.21 -5.64
N TYR A 72 -16.72 -0.20 -4.83
CA TYR A 72 -18.07 0.37 -4.74
C TYR A 72 -18.05 1.88 -4.88
N SER A 73 -19.11 2.45 -5.41
CA SER A 73 -19.36 3.89 -5.30
C SER A 73 -19.72 4.26 -3.86
N GLU A 74 -19.43 5.50 -3.46
CA GLU A 74 -19.81 5.98 -2.14
C GLU A 74 -21.32 5.86 -1.89
N ALA A 75 -21.69 5.43 -0.69
CA ALA A 75 -23.07 5.31 -0.26
C ALA A 75 -23.29 6.06 1.07
N ALA A 76 -24.42 6.77 1.18
CA ALA A 76 -24.70 7.62 2.34
C ALA A 76 -24.74 6.88 3.68
N ASN A 77 -25.15 5.62 3.67
CA ASN A 77 -25.42 4.85 4.88
C ASN A 77 -24.48 3.66 5.11
N VAL A 78 -23.55 3.41 4.20
CA VAL A 78 -22.63 2.27 4.28
C VAL A 78 -21.23 2.73 3.97
N ARG A 79 -20.32 2.48 4.91
CA ARG A 79 -18.89 2.67 4.69
C ARG A 79 -18.29 1.32 4.28
N PHE A 80 -18.04 1.16 2.99
CA PHE A 80 -17.45 -0.05 2.44
C PHE A 80 -15.99 -0.19 2.89
N PRO A 81 -15.53 -1.42 3.23
CA PRO A 81 -14.14 -1.65 3.56
C PRO A 81 -13.26 -1.58 2.31
N GLU A 82 -12.05 -1.10 2.48
CA GLU A 82 -11.01 -1.22 1.46
C GLU A 82 -10.62 -2.69 1.26
N MET A 83 -10.14 -3.01 0.07
CA MET A 83 -9.67 -4.36 -0.30
C MET A 83 -8.66 -4.91 0.71
N GLY A 84 -7.72 -4.09 1.19
CA GLY A 84 -6.76 -4.48 2.20
C GLY A 84 -7.39 -4.90 3.52
N ALA A 85 -8.48 -4.26 3.95
CA ALA A 85 -9.22 -4.64 5.14
C ALA A 85 -9.95 -5.98 4.98
N ILE A 86 -10.49 -6.23 3.78
CA ILE A 86 -11.12 -7.52 3.44
C ILE A 86 -10.06 -8.62 3.48
N LEU A 87 -8.93 -8.42 2.82
CA LEU A 87 -7.83 -9.39 2.81
C LEU A 87 -7.23 -9.60 4.19
N ALA A 88 -7.09 -8.55 5.00
CA ALA A 88 -6.68 -8.67 6.41
C ALA A 88 -7.62 -9.56 7.22
N LYS A 89 -8.93 -9.50 6.95
CA LYS A 89 -9.92 -10.37 7.61
C LYS A 89 -9.77 -11.84 7.25
N TYR A 90 -9.50 -12.15 5.98
CA TYR A 90 -9.49 -13.54 5.50
C TYR A 90 -8.09 -14.19 5.52
N LEU A 91 -7.03 -13.39 5.38
CA LEU A 91 -5.65 -13.87 5.31
C LEU A 91 -4.82 -13.50 6.55
N GLY A 92 -5.31 -12.58 7.37
CA GLY A 92 -4.61 -12.14 8.58
C GLY A 92 -4.51 -13.26 9.62
N ARG A 93 -3.36 -13.32 10.30
CA ARG A 93 -3.14 -14.27 11.40
C ARG A 93 -3.70 -13.69 12.70
N GLU A 94 -4.52 -14.47 13.40
CA GLU A 94 -4.94 -14.10 14.75
C GLU A 94 -3.73 -14.10 15.70
N GLY A 95 -3.62 -13.04 16.51
CA GLY A 95 -2.50 -12.90 17.45
C GLY A 95 -1.14 -12.59 16.83
N GLY A 96 -1.08 -12.28 15.54
CA GLY A 96 0.15 -11.83 14.89
C GLY A 96 0.69 -10.52 15.50
N ASP A 97 2.02 -10.36 15.51
CA ASP A 97 2.68 -9.16 16.06
C ASP A 97 2.59 -7.96 15.11
N LEU A 98 2.50 -8.20 13.81
CA LEU A 98 2.38 -7.16 12.78
C LEU A 98 0.93 -6.95 12.35
N PRO A 99 0.55 -5.72 11.95
CA PRO A 99 -0.74 -5.44 11.35
C PRO A 99 -0.96 -6.25 10.08
N SER A 100 -2.17 -6.75 9.87
CA SER A 100 -2.49 -7.50 8.65
C SER A 100 -2.76 -6.61 7.43
N PHE A 101 -2.83 -5.29 7.61
CA PHE A 101 -2.97 -4.30 6.56
C PHE A 101 -2.09 -3.10 6.85
N VAL A 102 -1.10 -2.84 6.00
CA VAL A 102 -0.19 -1.70 6.12
C VAL A 102 -0.32 -0.81 4.89
N LYS A 103 -0.42 0.50 5.11
CA LYS A 103 -0.37 1.54 4.07
C LYS A 103 0.91 2.35 4.20
N ILE A 104 1.65 2.51 3.13
CA ILE A 104 2.88 3.30 3.07
C ILE A 104 2.65 4.47 2.14
N SER A 105 2.48 5.68 2.69
CA SER A 105 2.23 6.90 1.90
C SER A 105 1.06 6.76 0.91
N SER A 106 0.09 5.90 1.19
CA SER A 106 -1.05 5.66 0.33
C SER A 106 -2.27 6.50 0.73
N GLN A 107 -3.13 6.71 -0.23
CA GLN A 107 -4.41 7.42 -0.08
C GLN A 107 -5.54 6.41 0.20
N GLY A 108 -6.74 6.93 0.32
CA GLY A 108 -7.91 6.17 0.72
C GLY A 108 -8.25 6.41 2.19
N ASN A 109 -9.52 6.56 2.47
CA ASN A 109 -10.03 6.97 3.77
C ASN A 109 -11.16 6.07 4.30
N SER A 110 -11.53 5.04 3.55
CA SER A 110 -12.58 4.10 3.96
C SER A 110 -12.09 3.11 5.02
N GLY A 111 -10.83 2.76 4.97
CA GLY A 111 -10.20 1.85 5.93
C GLY A 111 -10.97 0.53 6.05
N ALA A 112 -11.25 0.12 7.28
CA ALA A 112 -11.97 -1.11 7.54
C ALA A 112 -13.50 -1.03 7.29
N GLY A 113 -14.06 0.16 7.06
CA GLY A 113 -15.49 0.32 6.86
C GLY A 113 -16.34 -0.41 7.91
N PHE A 114 -17.35 -1.16 7.48
CA PHE A 114 -18.23 -1.92 8.37
C PHE A 114 -17.58 -3.15 9.02
N LEU A 115 -16.34 -3.52 8.63
CA LEU A 115 -15.62 -4.63 9.26
C LEU A 115 -15.09 -4.29 10.67
N GLY A 116 -15.02 -2.99 10.99
CA GLY A 116 -14.62 -2.51 12.30
C GLY A 116 -13.11 -2.35 12.51
N PRO A 117 -12.70 -1.79 13.66
CA PRO A 117 -11.35 -1.27 13.88
C PRO A 117 -10.24 -2.32 13.87
N ARG A 118 -10.56 -3.59 14.11
CA ARG A 118 -9.59 -4.69 14.05
C ARG A 118 -8.87 -4.79 12.71
N TYR A 119 -9.55 -4.43 11.62
CA TYR A 119 -9.04 -4.54 10.25
C TYR A 119 -8.59 -3.20 9.66
N GLN A 120 -8.49 -2.18 10.53
CA GLN A 120 -8.03 -0.86 10.13
C GLN A 120 -6.57 -0.91 9.66
N PRO A 121 -6.21 -0.23 8.56
CA PRO A 121 -4.83 -0.17 8.11
C PRO A 121 -3.93 0.51 9.15
N PHE A 122 -2.72 0.01 9.28
CA PHE A 122 -1.64 0.72 9.95
C PHE A 122 -0.93 1.58 8.91
N SER A 123 -1.03 2.89 9.07
CA SER A 123 -0.52 3.84 8.08
C SER A 123 0.85 4.38 8.48
N LEU A 124 1.79 4.29 7.56
CA LEU A 124 3.13 4.87 7.65
C LEU A 124 3.20 6.18 6.87
N GLY A 125 4.08 7.06 7.31
CA GLY A 125 4.34 8.33 6.66
C GLY A 125 5.02 8.21 5.28
N PRO A 126 5.29 9.37 4.64
CA PRO A 126 5.86 9.42 3.30
C PRO A 126 7.24 8.77 3.14
N ASP A 127 8.01 8.70 4.18
CA ASP A 127 9.33 8.07 4.17
C ASP A 127 9.33 6.66 4.82
N GLY A 128 8.13 6.09 5.06
CA GLY A 128 7.97 4.85 5.80
C GLY A 128 7.97 5.06 7.32
N ASP A 129 7.87 6.32 7.74
CA ASP A 129 7.95 6.69 9.15
C ASP A 129 6.79 6.14 9.95
N LEU A 130 7.09 5.66 11.13
CA LEU A 130 6.09 5.26 12.11
C LEU A 130 5.25 6.47 12.55
N PRO A 131 3.96 6.30 12.82
CA PRO A 131 3.13 7.34 13.38
C PRO A 131 3.73 7.89 14.68
N THR A 132 3.53 9.19 14.92
CA THR A 132 3.87 9.79 16.21
C THR A 132 3.21 9.00 17.35
N PHE A 133 3.92 8.78 18.44
CA PHE A 133 3.47 7.98 19.59
C PHE A 133 3.41 6.45 19.36
N SER A 134 4.00 5.91 18.30
CA SER A 134 4.17 4.46 18.15
C SER A 134 4.99 3.83 19.27
N ARG A 135 5.88 4.59 19.89
CA ARG A 135 6.64 4.20 21.09
C ARG A 135 6.04 4.86 22.34
N SER A 136 5.92 4.09 23.43
CA SER A 136 5.53 4.67 24.71
C SER A 136 6.64 5.56 25.23
N SER A 137 6.26 6.73 25.80
CA SER A 137 7.17 7.61 26.53
C SER A 137 7.24 7.30 28.03
N LEU A 138 6.45 6.33 28.49
CA LEU A 138 6.39 5.90 29.89
C LEU A 138 7.48 4.88 30.20
N ASP A 139 8.00 4.90 31.42
CA ASP A 139 8.83 3.82 31.92
C ASP A 139 8.01 2.53 32.13
N ALA A 140 8.69 1.40 32.31
CA ALA A 140 8.06 0.09 32.43
C ALA A 140 7.07 0.02 33.61
N THR A 141 7.34 0.71 34.71
CA THR A 141 6.48 0.72 35.91
C THR A 141 5.21 1.50 35.66
N ALA A 142 5.33 2.69 35.04
CA ALA A 142 4.18 3.51 34.69
C ALA A 142 3.31 2.82 33.63
N GLU A 143 3.91 2.13 32.66
CA GLU A 143 3.17 1.37 31.62
C GLU A 143 2.44 0.16 32.24
N ALA A 144 3.03 -0.52 33.21
CA ALA A 144 2.37 -1.61 33.92
C ALA A 144 1.14 -1.11 34.68
N ARG A 145 1.27 -0.02 35.45
CA ARG A 145 0.15 0.60 36.19
C ARG A 145 -0.96 1.05 35.26
N ARG A 146 -0.61 1.68 34.16
CA ARG A 146 -1.58 2.10 33.12
C ARG A 146 -2.35 0.90 32.57
N SER A 147 -1.65 -0.20 32.34
CA SER A 147 -2.26 -1.43 31.84
C SER A 147 -3.20 -2.09 32.85
N GLU A 148 -2.82 -2.11 34.13
CA GLU A 148 -3.68 -2.62 35.22
C GLU A 148 -4.98 -1.80 35.35
N LEU A 149 -4.87 -0.47 35.37
CA LEU A 149 -6.02 0.42 35.43
C LEU A 149 -6.96 0.22 34.24
N ARG A 150 -6.38 0.14 33.04
CA ARG A 150 -7.17 -0.10 31.81
C ARG A 150 -7.91 -1.43 31.89
N ASN A 151 -7.23 -2.52 32.25
CA ASN A 151 -7.85 -3.84 32.39
C ASN A 151 -8.98 -3.81 33.39
N PHE A 152 -8.79 -3.16 34.54
CA PHE A 152 -9.85 -2.99 35.55
C PHE A 152 -11.08 -2.26 34.97
N LEU A 153 -10.88 -1.16 34.23
CA LEU A 153 -11.98 -0.41 33.61
C LEU A 153 -12.68 -1.22 32.52
N GLU A 154 -11.93 -1.97 31.71
CA GLU A 154 -12.48 -2.86 30.68
C GLU A 154 -13.31 -4.02 31.31
N ASP A 155 -12.86 -4.59 32.46
CA ASP A 155 -13.61 -5.61 33.17
C ASP A 155 -14.92 -5.06 33.73
N GLN A 156 -14.93 -3.84 34.26
CA GLN A 156 -16.17 -3.17 34.69
C GLN A 156 -17.11 -2.92 33.48
N LEU A 157 -16.59 -2.46 32.38
CA LEU A 157 -17.37 -2.20 31.15
C LEU A 157 -17.95 -3.50 30.57
N ALA A 158 -17.20 -4.59 30.64
CA ALA A 158 -17.63 -5.91 30.15
C ALA A 158 -18.83 -6.49 30.91
N GLN A 159 -19.09 -6.02 32.14
CA GLN A 159 -20.25 -6.41 32.95
C GLN A 159 -21.50 -5.58 32.62
N THR A 160 -21.42 -4.64 31.69
CA THR A 160 -22.52 -3.79 31.27
C THR A 160 -23.07 -4.20 29.91
N GLN A 161 -24.07 -3.50 29.41
CA GLN A 161 -24.57 -3.63 28.03
C GLN A 161 -23.51 -3.25 26.95
N GLN A 162 -22.32 -2.76 27.35
CA GLN A 162 -21.23 -2.39 26.47
C GLN A 162 -20.10 -3.44 26.40
N ALA A 163 -20.39 -4.69 26.73
CA ALA A 163 -19.41 -5.79 26.74
C ALA A 163 -18.68 -5.96 25.41
N GLU A 164 -19.38 -5.77 24.28
CA GLU A 164 -18.78 -5.84 22.96
C GLU A 164 -17.76 -4.69 22.72
N LEU A 165 -18.07 -3.48 23.18
CA LEU A 165 -17.14 -2.35 23.13
C LEU A 165 -15.88 -2.61 23.98
N ALA A 166 -16.05 -3.18 25.16
CA ALA A 166 -14.92 -3.56 26.02
C ALA A 166 -14.02 -4.62 25.35
N ARG A 167 -14.61 -5.59 24.66
CA ARG A 167 -13.88 -6.61 23.89
C ARG A 167 -13.07 -5.99 22.78
N ILE A 168 -13.69 -5.15 21.94
CA ILE A 168 -13.02 -4.44 20.83
C ILE A 168 -11.87 -3.58 21.34
N HIS A 169 -12.08 -2.86 22.41
CA HIS A 169 -11.07 -2.00 23.02
C HIS A 169 -9.85 -2.81 23.52
N ARG A 170 -10.11 -3.92 24.21
CA ARG A 170 -9.06 -4.84 24.69
C ARG A 170 -8.24 -5.43 23.55
N GLU A 171 -8.88 -5.93 22.52
CA GLU A 171 -8.21 -6.47 21.33
C GLU A 171 -7.34 -5.42 20.64
N SER A 172 -7.83 -4.20 20.51
CA SER A 172 -7.09 -3.09 19.90
C SER A 172 -5.82 -2.73 20.69
N PHE A 173 -5.92 -2.69 22.03
CA PHE A 173 -4.76 -2.45 22.89
C PHE A 173 -3.75 -3.59 22.88
N GLN A 174 -4.20 -4.83 22.83
CA GLN A 174 -3.31 -5.99 22.70
C GLN A 174 -2.57 -5.98 21.36
N ALA A 175 -3.27 -5.63 20.28
CA ALA A 175 -2.65 -5.47 18.96
C ALA A 175 -1.59 -4.34 18.95
N ALA A 176 -1.91 -3.19 19.56
CA ALA A 176 -0.95 -2.09 19.68
C ALA A 176 0.30 -2.48 20.48
N ARG A 177 0.16 -3.28 21.55
CA ARG A 177 1.30 -3.78 22.33
C ARG A 177 2.17 -4.75 21.55
N ARG A 178 1.56 -5.71 20.84
CA ARG A 178 2.32 -6.62 19.97
C ARG A 178 3.10 -5.83 18.94
N LEU A 179 2.46 -4.87 18.28
CA LEU A 179 3.11 -3.99 17.32
C LEU A 179 4.29 -3.22 17.93
N GLN A 180 4.16 -2.70 19.17
CA GLN A 180 5.27 -2.02 19.86
C GLN A 180 6.50 -2.92 20.05
N ASN A 181 6.29 -4.21 20.21
CA ASN A 181 7.39 -5.19 20.35
C ASN A 181 7.99 -5.59 18.99
N ALA A 182 7.30 -5.30 17.87
CA ALA A 182 7.70 -5.67 16.53
C ALA A 182 8.07 -4.44 15.66
N LEU A 183 8.36 -3.29 16.27
CA LEU A 183 8.69 -2.05 15.55
C LEU A 183 9.98 -2.14 14.73
N ASP A 184 10.87 -3.07 15.05
CA ASP A 184 12.05 -3.40 14.24
C ASP A 184 11.71 -3.85 12.81
N ALA A 185 10.49 -4.35 12.60
CA ALA A 185 9.99 -4.72 11.27
C ALA A 185 9.91 -3.53 10.29
N PHE A 186 9.86 -2.32 10.82
CA PHE A 186 9.76 -1.08 10.05
C PHE A 186 11.12 -0.37 9.92
N GLU A 187 12.17 -0.90 10.54
CA GLU A 187 13.52 -0.37 10.40
C GLU A 187 14.11 -0.79 9.05
N THR A 188 14.47 0.19 8.24
CA THR A 188 14.85 -0.03 6.84
C THR A 188 16.32 0.27 6.54
N GLU A 189 17.06 0.95 7.42
CA GLU A 189 18.35 1.54 7.10
C GLU A 189 19.38 0.51 6.61
N ASN A 190 19.57 -0.58 7.37
CA ASN A 190 20.54 -1.62 7.02
C ASN A 190 20.18 -2.38 5.74
N GLU A 191 18.90 -2.56 5.47
CA GLU A 191 18.41 -3.24 4.27
C GLU A 191 18.45 -2.29 3.06
N TRP A 192 18.14 -1.01 3.29
CA TRP A 192 18.19 0.00 2.24
C TRP A 192 19.59 0.17 1.65
N GLU A 193 20.62 0.27 2.49
CA GLU A 193 22.00 0.36 2.03
C GLU A 193 22.42 -0.77 1.08
N LYS A 194 21.85 -1.96 1.26
CA LYS A 194 22.13 -3.13 0.41
C LYS A 194 21.25 -3.18 -0.85
N SER A 195 20.08 -2.59 -0.79
CA SER A 195 19.03 -2.79 -1.78
C SER A 195 18.78 -1.56 -2.66
N ARG A 196 19.33 -0.39 -2.33
CA ARG A 196 19.03 0.87 -3.02
C ARG A 196 19.34 0.86 -4.52
N GLU A 197 20.35 0.13 -4.95
CA GLU A 197 20.65 -0.01 -6.38
C GLU A 197 19.57 -0.80 -7.11
N LEU A 198 19.02 -1.83 -6.47
CA LEU A 198 17.96 -2.65 -7.02
C LEU A 198 16.64 -1.90 -7.15
N TYR A 199 16.28 -1.11 -6.14
CA TYR A 199 15.01 -0.39 -6.09
C TYR A 199 15.07 1.04 -6.66
N GLY A 200 16.25 1.52 -7.01
CA GLY A 200 16.50 2.93 -7.35
C GLY A 200 16.56 3.82 -6.11
N ASP A 201 17.52 4.74 -6.08
CA ASP A 201 17.76 5.63 -4.93
C ASP A 201 16.70 6.75 -4.85
N THR A 202 15.47 6.34 -4.55
CA THR A 202 14.30 7.21 -4.44
C THR A 202 13.46 6.85 -3.21
N ARG A 203 12.65 7.81 -2.74
CA ARG A 203 11.67 7.56 -1.68
C ARG A 203 10.71 6.43 -2.04
N PHE A 204 10.28 6.37 -3.29
CA PHE A 204 9.37 5.32 -3.76
C PHE A 204 10.05 3.94 -3.76
N GLY A 205 11.32 3.87 -4.18
CA GLY A 205 12.12 2.66 -4.08
C GLY A 205 12.23 2.13 -2.65
N ARG A 206 12.51 3.03 -1.68
CA ARG A 206 12.56 2.67 -0.26
C ARG A 206 11.22 2.13 0.27
N ARG A 207 10.10 2.73 -0.15
CA ARG A 207 8.76 2.22 0.21
C ARG A 207 8.49 0.83 -0.36
N CYS A 208 8.86 0.58 -1.61
CA CYS A 208 8.73 -0.74 -2.24
C CYS A 208 9.59 -1.80 -1.54
N MET A 209 10.81 -1.47 -1.15
CA MET A 209 11.68 -2.33 -0.36
C MET A 209 11.07 -2.63 1.02
N LEU A 210 10.54 -1.62 1.72
CA LEU A 210 9.84 -1.82 2.98
C LEU A 210 8.60 -2.72 2.82
N ALA A 211 7.84 -2.55 1.73
CA ALA A 211 6.69 -3.41 1.44
C ALA A 211 7.12 -4.89 1.30
N ARG A 212 8.20 -5.17 0.55
CA ARG A 212 8.76 -6.51 0.45
C ARG A 212 9.18 -7.04 1.83
N GLN A 213 9.85 -6.24 2.64
CA GLN A 213 10.28 -6.63 3.98
C GLN A 213 9.09 -7.01 4.89
N LEU A 214 7.99 -6.28 4.81
CA LEU A 214 6.77 -6.57 5.55
C LEU A 214 6.08 -7.85 5.05
N ILE A 215 6.02 -8.06 3.73
CA ILE A 215 5.51 -9.32 3.13
C ILE A 215 6.35 -10.51 3.58
N GLU A 216 7.68 -10.40 3.56
CA GLU A 216 8.60 -11.45 4.04
C GLU A 216 8.36 -11.80 5.51
N ARG A 217 7.96 -10.83 6.33
CA ARG A 217 7.58 -11.02 7.73
C ARG A 217 6.12 -11.49 7.93
N GLY A 218 5.39 -11.71 6.84
CA GLY A 218 4.06 -12.32 6.86
C GLY A 218 2.90 -11.33 6.97
N VAL A 219 3.12 -10.05 6.67
CA VAL A 219 2.02 -9.09 6.48
C VAL A 219 1.27 -9.44 5.20
N PRO A 220 -0.02 -9.79 5.24
CA PRO A 220 -0.72 -10.31 4.07
C PRO A 220 -1.11 -9.26 3.03
N PHE A 221 -1.17 -7.99 3.41
CA PHE A 221 -1.49 -6.91 2.49
C PHE A 221 -0.72 -5.63 2.81
N VAL A 222 0.06 -5.16 1.83
CA VAL A 222 0.79 -3.89 1.91
C VAL A 222 0.45 -3.04 0.70
N GLU A 223 0.06 -1.80 0.94
CA GLU A 223 -0.25 -0.82 -0.09
C GLU A 223 0.82 0.28 -0.10
N VAL A 224 1.36 0.58 -1.27
CA VAL A 224 2.40 1.59 -1.46
C VAL A 224 1.89 2.68 -2.38
N GLY A 225 1.82 3.92 -1.88
CA GLY A 225 1.36 5.06 -2.66
C GLY A 225 2.50 5.82 -3.34
N GLN A 226 2.26 6.21 -4.59
CA GLN A 226 3.01 7.24 -5.29
C GLN A 226 2.03 8.29 -5.81
N SER A 227 2.26 9.55 -5.49
CA SER A 227 1.42 10.68 -5.89
C SER A 227 2.15 11.58 -6.89
N GLY A 228 1.43 12.57 -7.41
CA GLY A 228 1.97 13.60 -8.28
C GLY A 228 1.63 13.42 -9.77
N TYR A 229 0.77 12.47 -10.10
CA TYR A 229 0.36 12.20 -11.48
C TYR A 229 -0.77 13.13 -11.97
N ASP A 230 -1.44 13.82 -11.07
CA ASP A 230 -2.46 14.84 -11.39
C ASP A 230 -1.79 16.13 -11.86
N THR A 231 -1.35 16.14 -13.10
CA THR A 231 -0.47 17.18 -13.63
C THR A 231 -1.19 18.42 -14.14
N HIS A 232 -2.49 18.35 -14.48
CA HIS A 232 -3.31 19.43 -15.04
C HIS A 232 -2.65 20.27 -16.18
N ALA A 233 -1.32 20.37 -16.17
CA ALA A 233 -0.49 21.00 -17.19
C ALA A 233 0.83 20.24 -17.30
N ASP A 234 1.51 20.34 -18.44
CA ASP A 234 2.82 19.70 -18.68
C ASP A 234 2.89 18.21 -18.35
N ASN A 235 1.81 17.48 -18.69
CA ASN A 235 1.66 16.05 -18.40
C ASN A 235 2.90 15.23 -18.79
N PHE A 236 3.46 15.48 -19.95
CA PHE A 236 4.63 14.73 -20.44
C PHE A 236 5.89 14.99 -19.61
N THR A 237 6.10 16.23 -19.19
CA THR A 237 7.21 16.58 -18.29
C THR A 237 7.03 15.94 -16.90
N GLY A 238 5.82 15.98 -16.36
CA GLY A 238 5.48 15.34 -15.10
C GLY A 238 5.72 13.83 -15.13
N HIS A 239 5.20 13.13 -16.15
CA HIS A 239 5.38 11.69 -16.30
C HIS A 239 6.83 11.30 -16.55
N LYS A 240 7.59 12.10 -17.32
CA LYS A 240 9.03 11.89 -17.53
C LYS A 240 9.83 11.94 -16.21
N GLY A 241 9.36 12.68 -15.21
CA GLY A 241 9.96 12.72 -13.88
C GLY A 241 9.55 11.57 -12.97
N LEU A 242 8.28 11.18 -13.03
CA LEU A 242 7.69 10.23 -12.08
C LEU A 242 7.78 8.76 -12.51
N VAL A 243 7.48 8.48 -13.77
CA VAL A 243 7.38 7.10 -14.28
C VAL A 243 8.70 6.33 -14.21
N PRO A 244 9.89 6.90 -14.53
CA PRO A 244 11.15 6.16 -14.38
C PRO A 244 11.48 5.76 -12.95
N ALA A 245 11.09 6.55 -11.94
CA ALA A 245 11.26 6.17 -10.53
C ALA A 245 10.34 4.99 -10.17
N CYS A 246 9.10 4.99 -10.69
CA CYS A 246 8.18 3.88 -10.55
C CYS A 246 8.71 2.62 -11.27
N ASP A 247 9.16 2.75 -12.51
CA ASP A 247 9.75 1.66 -13.30
C ASP A 247 10.87 0.94 -12.55
N HIS A 248 11.82 1.71 -12.00
CA HIS A 248 12.95 1.16 -11.28
C HIS A 248 12.50 0.42 -10.02
N ALA A 249 11.70 1.07 -9.19
CA ALA A 249 11.28 0.53 -7.91
C ALA A 249 10.39 -0.73 -8.06
N TRP A 250 9.46 -0.71 -9.00
CA TRP A 250 8.56 -1.83 -9.23
C TRP A 250 9.27 -3.02 -9.87
N ALA A 251 10.13 -2.78 -10.87
CA ALA A 251 10.97 -3.85 -11.42
C ALA A 251 11.88 -4.45 -10.35
N GLY A 252 12.50 -3.62 -9.51
CA GLY A 252 13.30 -4.06 -8.38
C GLY A 252 12.52 -4.92 -7.38
N LEU A 253 11.27 -4.53 -7.08
CA LEU A 253 10.37 -5.30 -6.21
C LEU A 253 10.09 -6.69 -6.80
N LEU A 254 9.78 -6.79 -8.08
CA LEU A 254 9.51 -8.07 -8.73
C LEU A 254 10.74 -8.99 -8.70
N VAL A 255 11.92 -8.43 -8.99
CA VAL A 255 13.19 -9.19 -8.95
C VAL A 255 13.51 -9.65 -7.52
N ASP A 256 13.35 -8.80 -6.52
CA ASP A 256 13.66 -9.15 -5.12
C ASP A 256 12.69 -10.22 -4.57
N LEU A 257 11.39 -10.09 -4.88
CA LEU A 257 10.40 -11.11 -4.53
C LEU A 257 10.71 -12.46 -5.19
N GLU A 258 11.12 -12.46 -6.47
CA GLU A 258 11.50 -13.70 -7.18
C GLU A 258 12.75 -14.33 -6.58
N GLN A 259 13.81 -13.55 -6.36
CA GLN A 259 15.07 -14.03 -5.77
C GLN A 259 14.89 -14.63 -4.37
N ARG A 260 13.92 -14.15 -3.63
CA ARG A 260 13.57 -14.65 -2.28
C ARG A 260 12.54 -15.78 -2.31
N GLY A 261 12.06 -16.20 -3.47
CA GLY A 261 11.01 -17.21 -3.59
C GLY A 261 9.65 -16.78 -3.05
N LEU A 262 9.41 -15.47 -2.97
CA LEU A 262 8.17 -14.89 -2.46
C LEU A 262 7.16 -14.61 -3.59
N LEU A 263 7.62 -14.46 -4.84
CA LEU A 263 6.77 -14.01 -5.96
C LEU A 263 5.65 -15.00 -6.27
N ASP A 264 5.88 -16.30 -6.13
CA ASP A 264 4.86 -17.33 -6.40
C ASP A 264 3.65 -17.26 -5.44
N ASN A 265 3.83 -16.64 -4.28
CA ASN A 265 2.79 -16.47 -3.26
C ASN A 265 2.39 -14.99 -3.04
N THR A 266 2.87 -14.09 -3.88
CA THR A 266 2.61 -12.65 -3.75
C THR A 266 2.03 -12.09 -5.04
N LEU A 267 0.79 -11.64 -4.98
CA LEU A 267 0.19 -10.88 -6.08
C LEU A 267 0.61 -9.41 -5.97
N VAL A 268 1.30 -8.91 -6.99
CA VAL A 268 1.68 -7.50 -7.10
C VAL A 268 0.72 -6.82 -8.08
N VAL A 269 0.00 -5.80 -7.60
CA VAL A 269 -0.98 -5.04 -8.38
C VAL A 269 -0.52 -3.59 -8.50
N TRP A 270 -0.46 -3.08 -9.72
CA TRP A 270 -0.30 -1.66 -9.99
C TRP A 270 -1.57 -1.10 -10.60
N MET A 271 -2.13 -0.12 -9.97
CA MET A 271 -3.35 0.55 -10.39
C MET A 271 -3.35 2.01 -9.98
N GLY A 272 -4.16 2.80 -10.63
CA GLY A 272 -4.37 4.21 -10.29
C GLY A 272 -5.71 4.67 -10.81
N GLU A 273 -6.23 5.72 -10.19
CA GLU A 273 -7.40 6.44 -10.71
C GLU A 273 -6.94 7.57 -11.63
N ILE A 274 -7.71 7.86 -12.64
CA ILE A 274 -7.41 8.91 -13.62
C ILE A 274 -8.53 9.95 -13.58
#